data_44fa9432ce96779e15f74bcab6a291a8
#
_entry.id   44fa9432ce96779e15f74bcab6a291a8
#
_cell.length_a   1.000
_cell.length_b   1.000
_cell.length_c   1.000
_cell.angle_alpha   90.00
_cell.angle_beta   90.00
_cell.angle_gamma   90.00
#
_symmetry.space_group_name_H-M   'P 1'
#
loop_
_entity.id
_entity.type
_entity.pdbx_description
1 polymer ?
#
loop_
_entity_poly.entity_id
_entity_poly.type
_entity_poly.pdbx_seq_one_letter_code
_entity_poly.pdbx_strand_id
1 'polypeptide(L)'
;MEREPSHEPVLVSETVGLLDPARGGLFVDCTVGLGGHSRALLEAGASRLIGLDRDRSALALAAESLAPWTDRVDLVHADYRQLGAVLDERGEGAADGLLADLGVSSMQFDTEGRGFSFRRDEPLDMRMDQTQGPTVADLLASAEEQDLADVIFRFGEERFSRRIARGVVEARRLAPVATTGQLAQIVRRAVPRKGYQRIDPATRTFQALRIWVNHELEGLDGFLVEASRRLRAGARLAVITFHSLEDRVVKHTFRALAAGESALRVLTRRPVVPAEAEVKRNPRARSAKLRAIERFA
;
A
#
# COMPACT_ATOMS: atom_id res chain seq x y z
N MET A 1 7.12 -31.91 0.51
CA MET A 1 6.26 -30.79 0.93
C MET A 1 7.07 -29.51 0.73
N GLU A 2 6.96 -28.90 -0.44
CA GLU A 2 7.49 -27.55 -0.66
C GLU A 2 6.68 -26.62 0.24
N ARG A 3 7.36 -25.90 1.13
CA ARG A 3 6.73 -24.86 1.93
C ARG A 3 6.24 -23.80 0.95
N GLU A 4 4.92 -23.58 0.91
CA GLU A 4 4.39 -22.36 0.29
C GLU A 4 5.21 -21.16 0.81
N PRO A 5 5.56 -20.20 -0.05
CA PRO A 5 6.32 -19.04 0.37
C PRO A 5 5.50 -18.30 1.42
N SER A 6 5.86 -18.50 2.70
CA SER A 6 5.23 -17.78 3.81
C SER A 6 5.40 -16.28 3.54
N HIS A 7 4.28 -15.59 3.44
CA HIS A 7 4.27 -14.13 3.32
C HIS A 7 4.97 -13.52 4.54
N GLU A 8 6.24 -13.14 4.38
CA GLU A 8 6.98 -12.43 5.42
C GLU A 8 6.69 -10.94 5.27
N PRO A 9 6.03 -10.30 6.27
CA PRO A 9 5.79 -8.86 6.23
C PRO A 9 7.10 -8.09 6.22
N VAL A 10 7.09 -6.89 5.64
CA VAL A 10 8.31 -6.09 5.43
C VAL A 10 8.59 -5.22 6.65
N LEU A 11 9.89 -5.11 7.06
CA LEU A 11 10.33 -4.23 8.15
C LEU A 11 9.62 -4.52 9.50
N VAL A 12 9.31 -5.78 9.79
CA VAL A 12 8.55 -6.17 10.99
C VAL A 12 9.27 -5.74 12.27
N SER A 13 10.53 -6.09 12.40
CA SER A 13 11.32 -5.79 13.60
C SER A 13 11.43 -4.29 13.87
N GLU A 14 11.64 -3.52 12.81
CA GLU A 14 11.73 -2.06 12.85
C GLU A 14 10.38 -1.42 13.18
N THR A 15 9.30 -1.96 12.63
CA THR A 15 7.93 -1.50 12.90
C THR A 15 7.54 -1.75 14.34
N VAL A 16 7.75 -2.98 14.86
CA VAL A 16 7.49 -3.34 16.25
C VAL A 16 8.35 -2.49 17.19
N GLY A 17 9.65 -2.32 16.89
CA GLY A 17 10.55 -1.50 17.70
C GLY A 17 10.15 -0.02 17.74
N LEU A 18 9.62 0.53 16.62
CA LEU A 18 9.14 1.91 16.58
C LEU A 18 7.80 2.08 17.32
N LEU A 19 6.88 1.14 17.18
CA LEU A 19 5.56 1.21 17.81
C LEU A 19 5.56 0.86 19.28
N ASP A 20 6.53 0.05 19.74
CA ASP A 20 6.74 -0.35 21.15
C ASP A 20 5.47 -0.92 21.83
N PRO A 21 4.91 -2.03 21.31
CA PRO A 21 3.66 -2.59 21.82
C PRO A 21 3.78 -3.25 23.20
N ALA A 22 5.00 -3.43 23.71
CA ALA A 22 5.23 -3.96 25.07
C ALA A 22 4.60 -3.09 26.18
N ARG A 23 4.27 -1.83 25.87
CA ARG A 23 3.54 -0.94 26.78
C ARG A 23 2.07 -1.33 26.95
N GLY A 24 1.56 -2.28 26.16
CA GLY A 24 0.15 -2.63 26.11
C GLY A 24 -0.68 -1.58 25.38
N GLY A 25 -2.01 -1.68 25.55
CA GLY A 25 -2.96 -0.72 24.96
C GLY A 25 -3.55 -1.15 23.63
N LEU A 26 -4.23 -0.20 22.97
CA LEU A 26 -4.91 -0.40 21.69
C LEU A 26 -3.98 -0.04 20.53
N PHE A 27 -3.76 -0.99 19.62
CA PHE A 27 -3.08 -0.78 18.35
C PHE A 27 -4.06 -0.86 17.18
N VAL A 28 -3.83 -0.06 16.14
CA VAL A 28 -4.63 -0.14 14.91
C VAL A 28 -3.69 -0.41 13.74
N ASP A 29 -3.95 -1.50 13.03
CA ASP A 29 -3.34 -1.79 11.75
C ASP A 29 -4.32 -1.36 10.64
N CYS A 30 -4.02 -0.24 9.99
CA CYS A 30 -4.89 0.37 8.99
C CYS A 30 -4.89 -0.38 7.64
N THR A 31 -4.04 -1.42 7.50
CA THR A 31 -3.81 -2.19 6.28
C THR A 31 -3.45 -3.63 6.64
N VAL A 32 -4.36 -4.32 7.35
CA VAL A 32 -4.04 -5.59 8.02
C VAL A 32 -3.54 -6.69 7.07
N GLY A 33 -3.95 -6.66 5.79
CA GLY A 33 -3.55 -7.65 4.81
C GLY A 33 -3.79 -9.08 5.30
N LEU A 34 -2.73 -9.89 5.38
CA LEU A 34 -2.79 -11.26 5.92
C LEU A 34 -2.56 -11.35 7.44
N GLY A 35 -2.51 -10.21 8.13
CA GLY A 35 -2.33 -10.15 9.59
C GLY A 35 -0.89 -10.29 10.09
N GLY A 36 0.10 -10.23 9.22
CA GLY A 36 1.49 -10.49 9.62
C GLY A 36 2.06 -9.44 10.59
N HIS A 37 1.89 -8.17 10.32
CA HIS A 37 2.25 -7.08 11.24
C HIS A 37 1.38 -7.11 12.51
N SER A 38 0.07 -7.28 12.34
CA SER A 38 -0.89 -7.40 13.44
C SER A 38 -0.50 -8.50 14.42
N ARG A 39 -0.13 -9.69 13.91
CA ARG A 39 0.39 -10.78 14.72
C ARG A 39 1.65 -10.38 15.49
N ALA A 40 2.62 -9.77 14.83
CA ALA A 40 3.85 -9.34 15.48
C ALA A 40 3.61 -8.30 16.58
N LEU A 41 2.66 -7.40 16.41
CA LEU A 41 2.26 -6.43 17.45
C LEU A 41 1.62 -7.13 18.65
N LEU A 42 0.75 -8.11 18.44
CA LEU A 42 0.11 -8.91 19.50
C LEU A 42 1.11 -9.77 20.27
N GLU A 43 2.03 -10.45 19.57
CA GLU A 43 3.13 -11.22 20.15
C GLU A 43 4.07 -10.34 20.99
N ALA A 44 4.27 -9.09 20.57
CA ALA A 44 5.11 -8.14 21.28
C ALA A 44 4.42 -7.36 22.41
N GLY A 45 3.14 -7.63 22.69
CA GLY A 45 2.47 -7.12 23.90
C GLY A 45 1.28 -6.19 23.68
N ALA A 46 0.86 -5.91 22.45
CA ALA A 46 -0.38 -5.15 22.19
C ALA A 46 -1.56 -5.82 22.92
N SER A 47 -2.32 -5.08 23.73
CA SER A 47 -3.45 -5.63 24.49
C SER A 47 -4.67 -5.88 23.64
N ARG A 48 -4.95 -4.98 22.70
CA ARG A 48 -6.04 -5.07 21.70
C ARG A 48 -5.56 -4.56 20.36
N LEU A 49 -6.18 -5.07 19.30
CA LEU A 49 -5.89 -4.68 17.93
C LEU A 49 -7.18 -4.47 17.14
N ILE A 50 -7.26 -3.37 16.43
CA ILE A 50 -8.25 -3.15 15.38
C ILE A 50 -7.50 -3.23 14.05
N GLY A 51 -7.92 -4.12 13.16
CA GLY A 51 -7.33 -4.32 11.83
C GLY A 51 -8.29 -3.88 10.72
N LEU A 52 -7.90 -2.92 9.90
CA LEU A 52 -8.67 -2.47 8.75
C LEU A 52 -8.09 -3.03 7.45
N ASP A 53 -8.94 -3.45 6.54
CA ASP A 53 -8.57 -3.69 5.15
C ASP A 53 -9.77 -3.47 4.23
N ARG A 54 -9.51 -2.98 3.03
CA ARG A 54 -10.50 -2.80 1.98
C ARG A 54 -10.72 -4.07 1.14
N ASP A 55 -9.86 -5.08 1.28
CA ASP A 55 -9.96 -6.38 0.61
C ASP A 55 -10.57 -7.42 1.56
N ARG A 56 -11.82 -7.82 1.30
CA ARG A 56 -12.52 -8.85 2.11
C ARG A 56 -11.80 -10.19 2.12
N SER A 57 -11.11 -10.54 1.03
CA SER A 57 -10.35 -11.78 0.95
C SER A 57 -9.14 -11.75 1.87
N ALA A 58 -8.48 -10.59 1.98
CA ALA A 58 -7.39 -10.40 2.92
C ALA A 58 -7.87 -10.52 4.38
N LEU A 59 -9.01 -9.90 4.71
CA LEU A 59 -9.61 -9.99 6.05
C LEU A 59 -9.95 -11.43 6.46
N ALA A 60 -10.47 -12.25 5.53
CA ALA A 60 -10.74 -13.65 5.82
C ALA A 60 -9.47 -14.42 6.21
N LEU A 61 -8.37 -14.22 5.46
CA LEU A 61 -7.07 -14.83 5.77
C LEU A 61 -6.43 -14.25 7.03
N ALA A 62 -6.62 -12.96 7.29
CA ALA A 62 -6.19 -12.32 8.54
C ALA A 62 -6.89 -12.93 9.74
N ALA A 63 -8.20 -13.21 9.64
CA ALA A 63 -8.96 -13.87 10.72
C ALA A 63 -8.40 -15.26 11.06
N GLU A 64 -8.01 -16.04 10.05
CA GLU A 64 -7.35 -17.33 10.25
C GLU A 64 -5.97 -17.17 10.91
N SER A 65 -5.16 -16.23 10.41
CA SER A 65 -3.82 -15.94 10.92
C SER A 65 -3.83 -15.44 12.37
N LEU A 66 -4.87 -14.68 12.76
CA LEU A 66 -5.02 -14.05 14.06
C LEU A 66 -5.95 -14.82 15.01
N ALA A 67 -6.39 -16.03 14.63
CA ALA A 67 -7.26 -16.88 15.42
C ALA A 67 -6.82 -17.07 16.89
N PRO A 68 -5.51 -17.21 17.22
CA PRO A 68 -5.06 -17.29 18.62
C PRO A 68 -5.39 -16.07 19.48
N TRP A 69 -5.74 -14.93 18.88
CA TRP A 69 -6.04 -13.67 19.57
C TRP A 69 -7.44 -13.13 19.26
N THR A 70 -8.39 -13.99 18.88
CA THR A 70 -9.75 -13.60 18.45
C THR A 70 -10.47 -12.71 19.48
N ASP A 71 -10.24 -12.92 20.78
CA ASP A 71 -10.78 -12.15 21.89
C ASP A 71 -10.22 -10.71 21.99
N ARG A 72 -9.11 -10.44 21.32
CA ARG A 72 -8.38 -9.15 21.35
C ARG A 72 -8.30 -8.46 20.01
N VAL A 73 -8.84 -9.04 18.95
CA VAL A 73 -8.76 -8.55 17.56
C VAL A 73 -10.14 -8.25 17.02
N ASP A 74 -10.29 -7.05 16.47
CA ASP A 74 -11.47 -6.64 15.72
C ASP A 74 -11.09 -6.32 14.29
N LEU A 75 -11.57 -7.12 13.32
CA LEU A 75 -11.28 -6.94 11.89
C LEU A 75 -12.43 -6.22 11.20
N VAL A 76 -12.10 -5.16 10.48
CA VAL A 76 -13.05 -4.22 9.88
C VAL A 76 -12.84 -4.11 8.39
N HIS A 77 -13.88 -4.35 7.60
CA HIS A 77 -13.87 -4.05 6.18
C HIS A 77 -14.04 -2.54 5.99
N ALA A 78 -12.93 -1.82 5.89
CA ALA A 78 -12.89 -0.38 5.72
C ALA A 78 -11.60 0.05 5.00
N ASP A 79 -11.67 1.17 4.32
CA ASP A 79 -10.48 1.85 3.84
C ASP A 79 -9.79 2.59 5.00
N TYR A 80 -8.46 2.64 5.02
CA TYR A 80 -7.69 3.33 6.08
C TYR A 80 -8.09 4.80 6.25
N ARG A 81 -8.62 5.44 5.20
CA ARG A 81 -9.13 6.81 5.23
C ARG A 81 -10.36 6.97 6.14
N GLN A 82 -11.01 5.86 6.49
CA GLN A 82 -12.16 5.81 7.39
C GLN A 82 -11.76 5.60 8.87
N LEU A 83 -10.44 5.65 9.18
CA LEU A 83 -9.91 5.39 10.53
C LEU A 83 -10.68 6.13 11.63
N GLY A 84 -10.95 7.43 11.45
CA GLY A 84 -11.68 8.23 12.44
C GLY A 84 -13.06 7.68 12.71
N ALA A 85 -13.85 7.43 11.66
CA ALA A 85 -15.20 6.86 11.79
C ALA A 85 -15.19 5.49 12.45
N VAL A 86 -14.24 4.62 12.06
CA VAL A 86 -14.08 3.27 12.64
C VAL A 86 -13.79 3.33 14.13
N LEU A 87 -12.92 4.24 14.58
CA LEU A 87 -12.62 4.41 15.99
C LEU A 87 -13.83 4.99 16.77
N ASP A 88 -14.50 5.99 16.21
CA ASP A 88 -15.67 6.63 16.84
C ASP A 88 -16.84 5.64 17.02
N GLU A 89 -17.12 4.80 16.01
CA GLU A 89 -18.14 3.74 16.09
C GLU A 89 -17.85 2.69 17.18
N ARG A 90 -16.58 2.52 17.56
CA ARG A 90 -16.13 1.60 18.61
C ARG A 90 -15.96 2.25 19.98
N GLY A 91 -16.27 3.54 20.07
CA GLY A 91 -16.08 4.31 21.28
C GLY A 91 -14.62 4.56 21.65
N GLU A 92 -13.71 4.42 20.67
CA GLU A 92 -12.27 4.62 20.85
C GLU A 92 -11.87 6.02 20.34
N GLY A 93 -11.50 6.89 21.26
CA GLY A 93 -11.07 8.26 20.88
C GLY A 93 -9.66 8.32 20.29
N ALA A 94 -8.76 7.44 20.75
CA ALA A 94 -7.36 7.41 20.38
C ALA A 94 -6.74 6.03 20.60
N ALA A 95 -5.59 5.78 19.94
CA ALA A 95 -4.83 4.53 20.00
C ALA A 95 -3.42 4.74 20.60
N ASP A 96 -2.83 3.65 21.11
CA ASP A 96 -1.48 3.59 21.65
C ASP A 96 -0.43 3.36 20.55
N GLY A 97 -0.86 2.98 19.35
CA GLY A 97 -0.03 2.88 18.16
C GLY A 97 -0.85 2.67 16.90
N LEU A 98 -0.40 3.26 15.80
CA LEU A 98 -1.03 3.15 14.49
C LEU A 98 0.00 2.68 13.46
N LEU A 99 -0.41 1.73 12.63
CA LEU A 99 0.38 1.22 11.50
C LEU A 99 -0.38 1.41 10.19
N ALA A 100 0.31 1.81 9.15
CA ALA A 100 -0.17 1.72 7.78
C ALA A 100 0.95 1.13 6.89
N ASP A 101 0.77 -0.08 6.39
CA ASP A 101 1.63 -0.72 5.39
C ASP A 101 1.00 -0.52 4.01
N LEU A 102 1.38 0.59 3.34
CA LEU A 102 0.72 1.03 2.12
C LEU A 102 1.08 0.15 0.92
N GLY A 103 0.18 0.13 -0.06
CA GLY A 103 0.37 -0.58 -1.32
C GLY A 103 -0.38 -1.92 -1.40
N VAL A 104 0.09 -2.79 -2.28
CA VAL A 104 -0.55 -4.09 -2.57
C VAL A 104 0.05 -5.21 -1.75
N SER A 105 -0.79 -6.07 -1.20
CA SER A 105 -0.34 -7.28 -0.51
C SER A 105 0.31 -8.26 -1.50
N SER A 106 1.22 -9.11 -1.00
CA SER A 106 1.80 -10.17 -1.82
C SER A 106 0.75 -11.12 -2.39
N MET A 107 -0.32 -11.37 -1.63
CA MET A 107 -1.46 -12.17 -2.10
C MET A 107 -2.08 -11.59 -3.37
N GLN A 108 -2.29 -10.26 -3.41
CA GLN A 108 -2.87 -9.60 -4.59
C GLN A 108 -1.97 -9.72 -5.82
N PHE A 109 -0.64 -9.79 -5.65
CA PHE A 109 0.29 -10.06 -6.74
C PHE A 109 0.32 -11.52 -7.19
N ASP A 110 0.08 -12.46 -6.28
CA ASP A 110 0.25 -13.89 -6.52
C ASP A 110 -1.06 -14.59 -6.90
N THR A 111 -2.22 -14.03 -6.51
CA THR A 111 -3.54 -14.56 -6.85
C THR A 111 -3.83 -14.32 -8.34
N GLU A 112 -4.21 -15.39 -9.04
CA GLU A 112 -4.62 -15.34 -10.46
C GLU A 112 -5.88 -14.50 -10.64
N GLY A 113 -5.95 -13.80 -11.80
CA GLY A 113 -7.10 -12.97 -12.15
C GLY A 113 -7.15 -11.59 -11.50
N ARG A 114 -6.17 -11.23 -10.64
CA ARG A 114 -6.09 -9.90 -10.02
C ARG A 114 -5.45 -8.83 -10.91
N GLY A 115 -4.65 -9.22 -11.90
CA GLY A 115 -4.06 -8.32 -12.90
C GLY A 115 -2.94 -7.39 -12.41
N PHE A 116 -2.42 -7.55 -11.18
CA PHE A 116 -1.34 -6.71 -10.65
C PHE A 116 0.03 -7.01 -11.26
N SER A 117 0.20 -8.17 -11.88
CA SER A 117 1.46 -8.64 -12.47
C SER A 117 1.31 -8.89 -13.97
N PHE A 118 2.36 -8.62 -14.72
CA PHE A 118 2.47 -8.98 -16.14
C PHE A 118 3.42 -10.18 -16.38
N ARG A 119 3.72 -10.94 -15.32
CA ARG A 119 4.48 -12.19 -15.42
C ARG A 119 3.65 -13.32 -16.02
N ARG A 120 2.34 -13.28 -15.78
CA ARG A 120 1.32 -14.11 -16.40
C ARG A 120 0.41 -13.21 -17.22
N ASP A 121 -0.26 -13.76 -18.23
CA ASP A 121 -1.27 -13.03 -18.97
C ASP A 121 -2.63 -13.25 -18.30
N GLU A 122 -3.14 -12.21 -17.68
CA GLU A 122 -4.33 -12.23 -16.82
C GLU A 122 -5.28 -11.09 -17.18
N PRO A 123 -6.57 -11.17 -16.79
CA PRO A 123 -7.49 -10.04 -16.90
C PRO A 123 -6.89 -8.78 -16.26
N LEU A 124 -7.04 -7.63 -16.91
CA LEU A 124 -6.47 -6.36 -16.47
C LEU A 124 -7.41 -5.66 -15.47
N ASP A 125 -7.51 -6.21 -14.26
CA ASP A 125 -8.37 -5.68 -13.19
C ASP A 125 -7.64 -4.63 -12.33
N MET A 126 -6.66 -5.02 -11.55
CA MET A 126 -5.86 -4.25 -10.59
C MET A 126 -6.63 -3.59 -9.44
N ARG A 127 -7.91 -3.85 -9.24
CA ARG A 127 -8.65 -3.34 -8.08
C ARG A 127 -8.22 -4.08 -6.81
N MET A 128 -7.96 -3.35 -5.74
CA MET A 128 -7.77 -3.94 -4.41
C MET A 128 -9.09 -4.44 -3.84
N ASP A 129 -10.16 -3.63 -3.93
CA ASP A 129 -11.54 -4.03 -3.67
C ASP A 129 -12.25 -4.36 -4.99
N GLN A 130 -12.45 -5.66 -5.26
CA GLN A 130 -13.11 -6.12 -6.49
C GLN A 130 -14.65 -5.97 -6.47
N THR A 131 -15.22 -5.56 -5.34
CA THR A 131 -16.68 -5.42 -5.21
C THR A 131 -17.21 -4.12 -5.82
N GLN A 132 -16.34 -3.14 -6.13
CA GLN A 132 -16.73 -1.83 -6.59
C GLN A 132 -15.75 -1.19 -7.58
N GLY A 133 -16.25 -0.20 -8.31
CA GLY A 133 -15.45 0.61 -9.24
C GLY A 133 -15.10 -0.09 -10.56
N PRO A 134 -14.57 0.66 -11.54
CA PRO A 134 -14.12 0.14 -12.83
C PRO A 134 -12.79 -0.62 -12.69
N THR A 135 -12.57 -1.61 -13.54
CA THR A 135 -11.27 -2.27 -13.72
C THR A 135 -10.31 -1.36 -14.50
N VAL A 136 -9.01 -1.68 -14.50
CA VAL A 136 -8.06 -0.98 -15.40
C VAL A 136 -8.45 -1.16 -16.87
N ALA A 137 -8.95 -2.33 -17.26
CA ALA A 137 -9.44 -2.55 -18.63
C ALA A 137 -10.57 -1.57 -18.99
N ASP A 138 -11.53 -1.33 -18.09
CA ASP A 138 -12.63 -0.37 -18.29
C ASP A 138 -12.11 1.07 -18.40
N LEU A 139 -11.14 1.44 -17.54
CA LEU A 139 -10.51 2.76 -17.60
C LEU A 139 -9.75 2.96 -18.91
N LEU A 140 -8.99 1.96 -19.37
CA LEU A 140 -8.28 2.03 -20.64
C LEU A 140 -9.23 2.08 -21.84
N ALA A 141 -10.41 1.47 -21.76
CA ALA A 141 -11.41 1.48 -22.81
C ALA A 141 -11.99 2.87 -23.05
N SER A 142 -12.16 3.69 -22.00
CA SER A 142 -12.90 4.96 -22.04
C SER A 142 -12.02 6.22 -21.90
N ALA A 143 -10.84 6.13 -21.27
CA ALA A 143 -10.00 7.30 -20.98
C ALA A 143 -9.53 8.03 -22.25
N GLU A 144 -9.51 9.35 -22.21
CA GLU A 144 -8.90 10.15 -23.27
C GLU A 144 -7.37 9.97 -23.31
N GLU A 145 -6.76 10.10 -24.50
CA GLU A 145 -5.30 9.92 -24.67
C GLU A 145 -4.48 10.81 -23.75
N GLN A 146 -4.93 12.07 -23.58
CA GLN A 146 -4.25 13.03 -22.72
C GLN A 146 -4.32 12.62 -21.25
N ASP A 147 -5.49 12.21 -20.76
CA ASP A 147 -5.69 11.80 -19.36
C ASP A 147 -4.85 10.57 -19.04
N LEU A 148 -4.82 9.60 -19.95
CA LEU A 148 -4.00 8.41 -19.82
C LEU A 148 -2.49 8.75 -19.80
N ALA A 149 -2.05 9.68 -20.65
CA ALA A 149 -0.67 10.14 -20.66
C ALA A 149 -0.30 10.85 -19.34
N ASP A 150 -1.20 11.66 -18.80
CA ASP A 150 -1.00 12.38 -17.55
C ASP A 150 -0.95 11.43 -16.34
N VAL A 151 -1.83 10.42 -16.30
CA VAL A 151 -1.80 9.34 -15.30
C VAL A 151 -0.47 8.61 -15.33
N ILE A 152 -0.03 8.15 -16.50
CA ILE A 152 1.22 7.40 -16.66
C ILE A 152 2.43 8.28 -16.30
N PHE A 153 2.40 9.57 -16.62
CA PHE A 153 3.47 10.51 -16.28
C PHE A 153 3.51 10.79 -14.77
N ARG A 154 2.37 11.16 -14.18
CA ARG A 154 2.29 11.62 -12.79
C ARG A 154 2.49 10.47 -11.80
N PHE A 155 1.90 9.31 -12.04
CA PHE A 155 1.92 8.18 -11.10
C PHE A 155 3.01 7.13 -11.41
N GLY A 156 3.45 7.07 -12.68
CA GLY A 156 4.54 6.17 -13.09
C GLY A 156 5.90 6.86 -13.17
N GLU A 157 5.95 8.19 -13.12
CA GLU A 157 7.15 8.97 -13.42
C GLU A 157 7.78 8.52 -14.77
N GLU A 158 6.91 8.14 -15.76
CA GLU A 158 7.33 7.56 -17.05
C GLU A 158 7.36 8.66 -18.13
N ARG A 159 8.56 8.97 -18.60
CA ARG A 159 8.79 10.03 -19.60
C ARG A 159 8.20 9.75 -20.99
N PHE A 160 7.97 8.48 -21.32
CA PHE A 160 7.36 8.08 -22.59
C PHE A 160 5.83 7.93 -22.51
N SER A 161 5.21 8.50 -21.48
CA SER A 161 3.78 8.42 -21.19
C SER A 161 2.88 8.71 -22.39
N ARG A 162 3.17 9.79 -23.16
CA ARG A 162 2.39 10.15 -24.37
C ARG A 162 2.46 9.09 -25.46
N ARG A 163 3.61 8.45 -25.66
CA ARG A 163 3.78 7.37 -26.64
C ARG A 163 3.04 6.11 -26.21
N ILE A 164 3.06 5.82 -24.91
CA ILE A 164 2.35 4.68 -24.32
C ILE A 164 0.84 4.91 -24.45
N ALA A 165 0.34 6.08 -24.05
CA ALA A 165 -1.07 6.43 -24.14
C ALA A 165 -1.58 6.33 -25.58
N ARG A 166 -0.86 6.90 -26.57
CA ARG A 166 -1.18 6.76 -27.98
C ARG A 166 -1.24 5.30 -28.40
N GLY A 167 -0.24 4.48 -28.01
CA GLY A 167 -0.24 3.05 -28.33
C GLY A 167 -1.43 2.28 -27.76
N VAL A 168 -1.89 2.64 -26.55
CA VAL A 168 -3.12 2.08 -25.96
C VAL A 168 -4.36 2.50 -26.75
N VAL A 169 -4.49 3.80 -27.06
CA VAL A 169 -5.63 4.33 -27.84
C VAL A 169 -5.70 3.74 -29.24
N GLU A 170 -4.56 3.57 -29.91
CA GLU A 170 -4.49 2.90 -31.21
C GLU A 170 -4.87 1.41 -31.11
N ALA A 171 -4.37 0.71 -30.10
CA ALA A 171 -4.67 -0.71 -29.91
C ALA A 171 -6.15 -0.96 -29.62
N ARG A 172 -6.78 -0.16 -28.75
CA ARG A 172 -8.19 -0.35 -28.37
C ARG A 172 -9.18 -0.09 -29.52
N ARG A 173 -8.76 0.64 -30.58
CA ARG A 173 -9.56 0.82 -31.81
C ARG A 173 -9.69 -0.47 -32.60
N LEU A 174 -8.73 -1.38 -32.48
CA LEU A 174 -8.70 -2.66 -33.18
C LEU A 174 -9.34 -3.77 -32.33
N ALA A 175 -9.01 -3.83 -31.04
CA ALA A 175 -9.56 -4.78 -30.08
C ALA A 175 -9.36 -4.24 -28.65
N PRO A 176 -10.24 -4.58 -27.69
CA PRO A 176 -10.07 -4.17 -26.28
C PRO A 176 -8.70 -4.57 -25.72
N VAL A 177 -8.07 -3.68 -24.95
CA VAL A 177 -6.87 -3.99 -24.16
C VAL A 177 -7.35 -4.57 -22.82
N ALA A 178 -7.56 -5.88 -22.81
CA ALA A 178 -8.24 -6.57 -21.71
C ALA A 178 -7.29 -7.38 -20.80
N THR A 179 -6.04 -7.60 -21.23
CA THR A 179 -5.09 -8.43 -20.46
C THR A 179 -3.79 -7.72 -20.15
N THR A 180 -3.14 -8.19 -19.08
CA THR A 180 -1.84 -7.67 -18.62
C THR A 180 -0.75 -7.86 -19.69
N GLY A 181 -0.77 -8.98 -20.41
CA GLY A 181 0.16 -9.26 -21.50
C GLY A 181 0.03 -8.30 -22.67
N GLN A 182 -1.22 -7.99 -23.08
CA GLN A 182 -1.49 -7.01 -24.13
C GLN A 182 -0.94 -5.63 -23.76
N LEU A 183 -1.26 -5.15 -22.56
CA LEU A 183 -0.76 -3.86 -22.07
C LEU A 183 0.77 -3.84 -22.02
N ALA A 184 1.40 -4.87 -21.44
CA ALA A 184 2.85 -4.94 -21.34
C ALA A 184 3.53 -4.91 -22.72
N GLN A 185 2.95 -5.57 -23.74
CA GLN A 185 3.46 -5.53 -25.12
C GLN A 185 3.35 -4.12 -25.73
N ILE A 186 2.23 -3.42 -25.52
CA ILE A 186 2.05 -2.04 -25.98
C ILE A 186 3.14 -1.15 -25.38
N VAL A 187 3.33 -1.22 -24.05
CA VAL A 187 4.36 -0.43 -23.36
C VAL A 187 5.76 -0.72 -23.89
N ARG A 188 6.14 -2.02 -24.03
CA ARG A 188 7.45 -2.42 -24.53
C ARG A 188 7.72 -1.95 -25.96
N ARG A 189 6.69 -1.82 -26.82
CA ARG A 189 6.79 -1.24 -28.16
C ARG A 189 6.94 0.28 -28.14
N ALA A 190 6.28 0.94 -27.19
CA ALA A 190 6.29 2.40 -27.08
C ALA A 190 7.60 2.94 -26.46
N VAL A 191 8.25 2.18 -25.56
CA VAL A 191 9.45 2.61 -24.85
C VAL A 191 10.70 2.18 -25.63
N PRO A 192 11.59 3.11 -26.06
CA PRO A 192 12.82 2.77 -26.77
C PRO A 192 13.75 1.92 -25.91
N ARG A 193 14.22 0.81 -26.44
CA ARG A 193 15.25 -0.02 -25.80
C ARG A 193 16.62 0.64 -26.00
N LYS A 194 17.25 1.08 -24.91
CA LYS A 194 18.65 1.52 -24.91
C LYS A 194 19.45 0.61 -23.97
N GLY A 195 20.15 -0.38 -24.53
CA GLY A 195 20.99 -1.30 -23.75
C GLY A 195 20.22 -2.21 -22.76
N TYR A 196 20.95 -2.74 -21.77
CA TYR A 196 20.39 -3.58 -20.72
C TYR A 196 19.53 -2.72 -19.76
N GLN A 197 18.26 -3.08 -19.61
CA GLN A 197 17.36 -2.45 -18.64
C GLN A 197 17.17 -3.41 -17.47
N ARG A 198 17.54 -2.97 -16.28
CA ARG A 198 17.39 -3.73 -15.02
C ARG A 198 15.92 -3.96 -14.65
N ILE A 199 15.01 -3.11 -15.11
CA ILE A 199 13.58 -3.09 -14.79
C ILE A 199 12.81 -3.10 -16.12
N ASP A 200 11.76 -3.94 -16.21
CA ASP A 200 10.91 -3.97 -17.39
C ASP A 200 10.21 -2.60 -17.58
N PRO A 201 10.18 -2.05 -18.80
CA PRO A 201 9.50 -0.78 -19.08
C PRO A 201 8.04 -0.73 -18.63
N ALA A 202 7.33 -1.88 -18.63
CA ALA A 202 5.94 -1.95 -18.20
C ALA A 202 5.75 -1.65 -16.71
N THR A 203 6.77 -1.85 -15.87
CA THR A 203 6.65 -1.70 -14.41
C THR A 203 6.09 -0.34 -13.99
N ARG A 204 6.56 0.75 -14.59
CA ARG A 204 6.11 2.11 -14.26
C ARG A 204 4.67 2.37 -14.69
N THR A 205 4.29 1.87 -15.85
CA THR A 205 2.92 1.99 -16.36
C THR A 205 1.95 1.18 -15.49
N PHE A 206 2.33 -0.04 -15.11
CA PHE A 206 1.52 -0.86 -14.21
C PHE A 206 1.35 -0.20 -12.83
N GLN A 207 2.42 0.36 -12.27
CA GLN A 207 2.34 1.17 -11.04
C GLN A 207 1.38 2.36 -11.21
N ALA A 208 1.47 3.10 -12.31
CA ALA A 208 0.61 4.26 -12.56
C ALA A 208 -0.87 3.88 -12.62
N LEU A 209 -1.20 2.83 -13.33
CA LEU A 209 -2.58 2.36 -13.49
C LEU A 209 -3.13 1.77 -12.18
N ARG A 210 -2.30 1.08 -11.40
CA ARG A 210 -2.64 0.60 -10.07
C ARG A 210 -3.00 1.75 -9.13
N ILE A 211 -2.13 2.77 -9.07
CA ILE A 211 -2.38 3.98 -8.27
C ILE A 211 -3.67 4.66 -8.71
N TRP A 212 -3.92 4.71 -10.01
CA TRP A 212 -5.11 5.37 -10.56
C TRP A 212 -6.40 4.63 -10.21
N VAL A 213 -6.50 3.33 -10.51
CA VAL A 213 -7.73 2.54 -10.28
C VAL A 213 -8.06 2.42 -8.79
N ASN A 214 -7.05 2.44 -7.91
CA ASN A 214 -7.22 2.30 -6.46
C ASN A 214 -7.22 3.63 -5.70
N HIS A 215 -7.04 4.77 -6.39
CA HIS A 215 -6.96 6.10 -5.75
C HIS A 215 -5.93 6.16 -4.61
N GLU A 216 -4.78 5.47 -4.77
CA GLU A 216 -3.83 5.22 -3.67
C GLU A 216 -3.26 6.48 -3.02
N LEU A 217 -3.12 7.58 -3.77
CA LEU A 217 -2.59 8.84 -3.27
C LEU A 217 -3.66 9.83 -2.83
N GLU A 218 -4.92 9.60 -3.20
CA GLU A 218 -6.01 10.50 -2.86
C GLU A 218 -6.35 10.39 -1.38
N GLY A 219 -6.37 11.55 -0.68
CA GLY A 219 -6.69 11.61 0.75
C GLY A 219 -5.65 10.98 1.68
N LEU A 220 -4.48 10.54 1.17
CA LEU A 220 -3.41 10.00 2.01
C LEU A 220 -2.89 11.03 3.02
N ASP A 221 -2.73 12.29 2.62
CA ASP A 221 -2.36 13.38 3.51
C ASP A 221 -3.42 13.63 4.59
N GLY A 222 -4.70 13.64 4.21
CA GLY A 222 -5.83 13.74 5.15
C GLY A 222 -5.85 12.60 6.17
N PHE A 223 -5.65 11.36 5.71
CA PHE A 223 -5.50 10.21 6.60
C PHE A 223 -4.35 10.39 7.61
N LEU A 224 -3.18 10.82 7.16
CA LEU A 224 -2.02 11.01 8.05
C LEU A 224 -2.29 12.10 9.10
N VAL A 225 -3.01 13.15 8.74
CA VAL A 225 -3.46 14.20 9.68
C VAL A 225 -4.42 13.61 10.70
N GLU A 226 -5.46 12.89 10.25
CA GLU A 226 -6.42 12.25 11.16
C GLU A 226 -5.76 11.21 12.06
N ALA A 227 -4.93 10.34 11.51
CA ALA A 227 -4.18 9.34 12.28
C ALA A 227 -3.31 9.98 13.36
N SER A 228 -2.64 11.10 13.06
CA SER A 228 -1.83 11.81 14.06
C SER A 228 -2.67 12.39 15.21
N ARG A 229 -3.92 12.80 14.96
CA ARG A 229 -4.85 13.28 15.98
C ARG A 229 -5.37 12.17 16.88
N ARG A 230 -5.46 10.94 16.34
CA ARG A 230 -5.91 9.73 17.05
C ARG A 230 -4.80 9.04 17.83
N LEU A 231 -3.62 9.64 17.96
CA LEU A 231 -2.55 9.14 18.83
C LEU A 231 -2.74 9.64 20.27
N ARG A 232 -2.63 8.75 21.24
CA ARG A 232 -2.45 9.12 22.65
C ARG A 232 -1.07 9.74 22.89
N ALA A 233 -0.89 10.42 24.00
CA ALA A 233 0.44 10.89 24.43
C ALA A 233 1.40 9.70 24.54
N GLY A 234 2.59 9.80 23.95
CA GLY A 234 3.58 8.73 23.84
C GLY A 234 3.32 7.73 22.70
N ALA A 235 2.18 7.82 22.02
CA ALA A 235 1.86 6.92 20.91
C ALA A 235 2.52 7.33 19.58
N ARG A 236 2.64 6.37 18.67
CA ARG A 236 3.34 6.54 17.40
C ARG A 236 2.52 6.05 16.23
N LEU A 237 2.66 6.77 15.10
CA LEU A 237 2.19 6.34 13.79
C LEU A 237 3.39 5.90 12.97
N ALA A 238 3.41 4.64 12.54
CA ALA A 238 4.39 4.07 11.62
C ALA A 238 3.74 3.87 10.24
N VAL A 239 4.42 4.30 9.17
CA VAL A 239 3.93 4.18 7.80
C VAL A 239 5.02 3.57 6.93
N ILE A 240 4.70 2.45 6.28
CA ILE A 240 5.55 1.80 5.27
C ILE A 240 5.02 2.20 3.89
N THR A 241 5.92 2.56 3.00
CA THR A 241 5.63 2.97 1.62
C THR A 241 6.50 2.19 0.65
N PHE A 242 6.01 1.92 -0.58
CA PHE A 242 6.74 1.11 -1.57
C PHE A 242 7.13 1.87 -2.82
N HIS A 243 6.71 3.12 -2.98
CA HIS A 243 7.14 3.97 -4.08
C HIS A 243 7.37 5.43 -3.66
N SER A 244 8.07 6.17 -4.55
CA SER A 244 8.53 7.54 -4.30
C SER A 244 7.40 8.52 -4.01
N LEU A 245 6.23 8.34 -4.61
CA LEU A 245 5.10 9.26 -4.47
C LEU A 245 4.47 9.16 -3.08
N GLU A 246 4.20 7.94 -2.58
CA GLU A 246 3.74 7.72 -1.19
C GLU A 246 4.74 8.30 -0.19
N ASP A 247 6.03 7.90 -0.29
CA ASP A 247 7.08 8.38 0.61
C ASP A 247 7.18 9.92 0.62
N ARG A 248 6.94 10.55 -0.52
CA ARG A 248 6.93 12.01 -0.65
C ARG A 248 5.77 12.62 0.13
N VAL A 249 4.55 12.09 0.01
CA VAL A 249 3.38 12.56 0.77
C VAL A 249 3.63 12.37 2.26
N VAL A 250 3.97 11.16 2.71
CA VAL A 250 4.22 10.87 4.14
C VAL A 250 5.30 11.79 4.72
N LYS A 251 6.44 11.95 4.02
CA LYS A 251 7.54 12.82 4.44
C LYS A 251 7.10 14.27 4.62
N HIS A 252 6.34 14.80 3.65
CA HIS A 252 5.94 16.21 3.69
C HIS A 252 4.87 16.45 4.74
N THR A 253 3.88 15.57 4.84
CA THR A 253 2.82 15.65 5.85
C THR A 253 3.39 15.56 7.27
N PHE A 254 4.26 14.58 7.56
CA PHE A 254 4.88 14.45 8.89
C PHE A 254 5.72 15.68 9.27
N ARG A 255 6.44 16.27 8.31
CA ARG A 255 7.19 17.50 8.55
C ARG A 255 6.27 18.69 8.83
N ALA A 256 5.19 18.83 8.08
CA ALA A 256 4.22 19.90 8.27
C ALA A 256 3.52 19.77 9.64
N LEU A 257 3.10 18.56 10.02
CA LEU A 257 2.50 18.27 11.31
C LEU A 257 3.44 18.63 12.48
N ALA A 258 4.68 18.16 12.43
CA ALA A 258 5.66 18.46 13.49
C ALA A 258 6.10 19.94 13.55
N ALA A 259 5.93 20.70 12.46
CA ALA A 259 6.20 22.14 12.44
C ALA A 259 5.00 22.95 12.95
N GLY A 260 3.77 22.44 12.74
CA GLY A 260 2.51 23.12 13.11
C GLY A 260 1.99 22.78 14.51
N GLU A 261 2.39 21.63 15.05
CA GLU A 261 1.90 21.13 16.35
C GLU A 261 3.07 20.72 17.25
N SER A 262 3.27 21.44 18.36
CA SER A 262 4.40 21.25 19.29
C SER A 262 4.36 19.88 20.01
N ALA A 263 3.22 19.21 20.03
CA ALA A 263 3.07 17.87 20.63
C ALA A 263 3.52 16.73 19.69
N LEU A 264 3.85 17.00 18.43
CA LEU A 264 4.25 16.02 17.44
C LEU A 264 5.74 16.14 17.09
N ARG A 265 6.43 15.00 16.95
CA ARG A 265 7.82 14.97 16.46
C ARG A 265 8.06 13.86 15.46
N VAL A 266 8.80 14.14 14.40
CA VAL A 266 9.23 13.12 13.43
C VAL A 266 10.35 12.28 14.04
N LEU A 267 10.14 10.98 14.18
CA LEU A 267 11.15 10.05 14.69
C LEU A 267 12.17 9.66 13.62
N THR A 268 11.75 9.55 12.36
CA THR A 268 12.57 9.11 11.24
C THR A 268 12.87 10.25 10.27
N ARG A 269 13.91 11.05 10.53
CA ARG A 269 14.34 12.12 9.58
C ARG A 269 14.74 11.54 8.22
N ARG A 270 15.43 10.39 8.20
CA ARG A 270 15.63 9.51 7.04
C ARG A 270 14.73 8.30 7.19
N PRO A 271 14.16 7.77 6.09
CA PRO A 271 13.36 6.56 6.21
C PRO A 271 14.24 5.39 6.68
N VAL A 272 13.66 4.51 7.47
CA VAL A 272 14.26 3.19 7.72
C VAL A 272 14.01 2.34 6.48
N VAL A 273 15.01 1.60 6.04
CA VAL A 273 14.95 0.74 4.85
C VAL A 273 15.32 -0.68 5.22
N PRO A 274 14.82 -1.69 4.50
CA PRO A 274 15.12 -3.08 4.75
C PRO A 274 16.61 -3.39 4.67
N ALA A 275 17.08 -4.27 5.54
CA ALA A 275 18.45 -4.79 5.47
C ALA A 275 18.66 -5.64 4.20
N GLU A 276 19.90 -5.75 3.72
CA GLU A 276 20.23 -6.57 2.54
C GLU A 276 19.77 -8.03 2.69
N ALA A 277 19.86 -8.58 3.90
CA ALA A 277 19.43 -9.94 4.20
C ALA A 277 17.90 -10.11 3.99
N GLU A 278 17.11 -9.11 4.38
CA GLU A 278 15.67 -9.10 4.15
C GLU A 278 15.34 -8.98 2.64
N VAL A 279 16.01 -8.07 1.93
CA VAL A 279 15.83 -7.92 0.48
C VAL A 279 16.20 -9.19 -0.31
N LYS A 280 17.19 -9.95 0.17
CA LYS A 280 17.56 -11.26 -0.44
C LYS A 280 16.47 -12.31 -0.23
N ARG A 281 15.84 -12.36 0.95
CA ARG A 281 14.73 -13.29 1.26
C ARG A 281 13.42 -12.83 0.61
N ASN A 282 13.10 -11.54 0.72
CA ASN A 282 11.91 -10.92 0.18
C ASN A 282 12.26 -9.77 -0.78
N PRO A 283 12.42 -10.03 -2.10
CA PRO A 283 12.76 -8.98 -3.08
C PRO A 283 11.74 -7.84 -3.17
N ARG A 284 10.50 -8.04 -2.69
CA ARG A 284 9.44 -7.00 -2.64
C ARG A 284 9.76 -5.92 -1.60
N ALA A 285 10.52 -6.26 -0.57
CA ALA A 285 10.97 -5.31 0.45
C ALA A 285 11.92 -4.23 -0.10
N ARG A 286 12.58 -4.46 -1.24
CA ARG A 286 13.65 -3.59 -1.78
C ARG A 286 13.29 -2.10 -1.86
N SER A 287 12.05 -1.77 -2.16
CA SER A 287 11.58 -0.38 -2.31
C SER A 287 10.92 0.19 -1.05
N ALA A 288 10.75 -0.64 -0.02
CA ALA A 288 10.07 -0.25 1.21
C ALA A 288 10.83 0.85 1.96
N LYS A 289 10.07 1.76 2.55
CA LYS A 289 10.56 2.85 3.39
C LYS A 289 9.61 3.04 4.56
N LEU A 290 10.11 2.88 5.77
CA LEU A 290 9.35 3.10 6.99
C LEU A 290 9.62 4.49 7.53
N ARG A 291 8.54 5.22 7.81
CA ARG A 291 8.57 6.52 8.52
C ARG A 291 7.70 6.48 9.76
N ALA A 292 8.09 7.23 10.78
CA ALA A 292 7.32 7.34 12.01
C ALA A 292 7.28 8.78 12.54
N ILE A 293 6.12 9.11 13.13
CA ILE A 293 5.86 10.33 13.90
C ILE A 293 5.31 9.92 15.26
N GLU A 294 5.59 10.69 16.30
CA GLU A 294 5.15 10.45 17.67
C GLU A 294 4.41 11.65 18.20
N ARG A 295 3.31 11.40 18.93
CA ARG A 295 2.70 12.37 19.84
C ARG A 295 3.33 12.18 21.21
N PHE A 296 4.05 13.16 21.74
CA PHE A 296 4.76 13.04 23.00
C PHE A 296 4.13 13.85 24.16
N ALA A 297 3.13 14.67 23.86
CA ALA A 297 2.35 15.42 24.83
C ALA A 297 0.88 15.57 24.37
#